data_898485c5220d3fe14d15a5f9173da485
#
_entry.id   898485c5220d3fe14d15a5f9173da485
#
_cell.length_a   1.000
_cell.length_b   1.000
_cell.length_c   1.000
_cell.angle_alpha   90.00
_cell.angle_beta   90.00
_cell.angle_gamma   90.00
#
_symmetry.space_group_name_H-M   'P 1'
#
loop_
_entity.id
_entity.type
_entity.pdbx_description
1 polymer ?
#
loop_
_entity_poly.entity_id
_entity_poly.type
_entity_poly.pdbx_seq_one_letter_code
_entity_poly.pdbx_strand_id
1 'polypeptide(L)'
;MILEDSDDAGSFVCNETYYRTLNAIERRGLQARGRALPAIFVHIPPFEFVPEKEQLQILGELCAQIVQKPIVNVVGGVIINSNHQILACKRASDQVMPGNWEFPGGKVDAGETQLEALIRELDEELGIKIETATAIDTTEHDYGAMIVHITFYSCSFENQELNPSVHSECRWVSATEAKSLNWLPADIGFVEHITQVGFENL
;
A
#
# COMPACT_ATOMS: atom_id res chain seq x y z
N MET A 1 25.19 -19.05 -7.46
CA MET A 1 25.70 -17.83 -8.15
C MET A 1 25.47 -16.66 -7.22
N ILE A 2 26.49 -15.86 -6.94
CA ILE A 2 26.36 -14.67 -6.10
C ILE A 2 26.06 -13.52 -7.07
N LEU A 3 24.92 -12.86 -6.89
CA LEU A 3 24.64 -11.59 -7.57
C LEU A 3 25.27 -10.49 -6.71
N GLU A 4 26.14 -9.69 -7.30
CA GLU A 4 26.75 -8.53 -6.65
C GLU A 4 26.24 -7.28 -7.33
N ASP A 5 25.79 -6.32 -6.52
CA ASP A 5 25.51 -4.97 -7.00
C ASP A 5 26.81 -4.25 -7.28
N SER A 6 26.89 -3.53 -8.39
CA SER A 6 28.06 -2.72 -8.76
C SER A 6 27.64 -1.31 -9.10
N ASP A 7 28.23 -0.35 -8.40
CA ASP A 7 28.07 1.09 -8.66
C ASP A 7 29.02 1.59 -9.75
N ASP A 8 29.98 0.74 -10.19
CA ASP A 8 30.94 1.09 -11.24
C ASP A 8 30.53 0.47 -12.57
N ALA A 9 30.10 1.32 -13.46
CA ALA A 9 29.77 0.94 -14.81
C ALA A 9 31.01 0.64 -15.70
N GLY A 10 32.22 1.02 -15.29
CA GLY A 10 33.43 0.86 -16.09
C GLY A 10 33.37 1.57 -17.45
N SER A 11 34.30 1.27 -18.33
CA SER A 11 34.43 1.90 -19.67
C SER A 11 34.02 1.00 -20.84
N PHE A 12 33.18 0.01 -20.61
CA PHE A 12 32.73 -0.92 -21.64
C PHE A 12 31.50 -0.46 -22.39
N VAL A 13 31.32 -0.90 -23.65
CA VAL A 13 30.18 -0.58 -24.52
C VAL A 13 28.84 -0.93 -23.87
N CYS A 14 28.78 -2.01 -23.10
CA CYS A 14 27.60 -2.42 -22.37
C CYS A 14 27.12 -1.34 -21.37
N ASN A 15 28.03 -0.65 -20.72
CA ASN A 15 27.73 0.40 -19.76
C ASN A 15 27.18 1.65 -20.44
N GLU A 16 27.72 2.01 -21.61
CA GLU A 16 27.19 3.08 -22.44
C GLU A 16 25.76 2.77 -22.90
N THR A 17 25.50 1.51 -23.28
CA THR A 17 24.16 1.05 -23.69
C THR A 17 23.16 1.17 -22.53
N TYR A 18 23.55 0.73 -21.34
CA TYR A 18 22.72 0.85 -20.15
C TYR A 18 22.43 2.31 -19.78
N TYR A 19 23.48 3.15 -19.75
CA TYR A 19 23.34 4.58 -19.51
C TYR A 19 22.41 5.26 -20.52
N ARG A 20 22.57 4.96 -21.83
CA ARG A 20 21.69 5.48 -22.87
C ARG A 20 20.25 5.03 -22.70
N THR A 21 20.03 3.80 -22.25
CA THR A 21 18.68 3.27 -21.96
C THR A 21 18.03 4.02 -20.82
N LEU A 22 18.72 4.18 -19.68
CA LEU A 22 18.21 4.92 -18.52
C LEU A 22 17.89 6.38 -18.89
N ASN A 23 18.79 7.04 -19.63
CA ASN A 23 18.62 8.41 -20.09
C ASN A 23 17.43 8.56 -21.06
N ALA A 24 17.19 7.54 -21.92
CA ALA A 24 16.04 7.53 -22.81
C ALA A 24 14.71 7.35 -22.04
N ILE A 25 14.70 6.51 -21.01
CA ILE A 25 13.55 6.33 -20.11
C ILE A 25 13.21 7.64 -19.42
N GLU A 26 14.20 8.30 -18.82
CA GLU A 26 14.04 9.57 -18.13
C GLU A 26 13.58 10.69 -19.06
N ARG A 27 14.30 10.95 -20.17
CA ARG A 27 14.01 12.04 -21.11
C ARG A 27 12.65 11.89 -21.81
N ARG A 28 12.19 10.67 -22.04
CA ARG A 28 10.90 10.40 -22.68
C ARG A 28 9.77 10.24 -21.70
N GLY A 29 10.04 10.32 -20.39
CA GLY A 29 9.06 10.08 -19.35
C GLY A 29 8.41 8.71 -19.45
N LEU A 30 9.17 7.68 -19.87
CA LEU A 30 8.62 6.34 -20.04
C LEU A 30 8.27 5.75 -18.68
N GLN A 31 7.04 5.32 -18.53
CA GLN A 31 6.51 4.78 -17.29
C GLN A 31 5.82 3.44 -17.52
N ALA A 32 5.90 2.59 -16.51
CA ALA A 32 5.07 1.41 -16.39
C ALA A 32 4.35 1.49 -15.03
N ARG A 33 3.02 1.41 -15.04
CA ARG A 33 2.20 1.44 -13.81
C ARG A 33 2.45 2.67 -12.93
N GLY A 34 2.59 3.85 -13.54
CA GLY A 34 2.81 5.13 -12.83
C GLY A 34 4.21 5.33 -12.23
N ARG A 35 5.17 4.45 -12.53
CA ARG A 35 6.58 4.57 -12.13
C ARG A 35 7.48 4.68 -13.33
N ALA A 36 8.69 5.22 -13.14
CA ALA A 36 9.73 5.14 -14.16
C ALA A 36 9.89 3.68 -14.62
N LEU A 37 9.99 3.49 -15.92
CA LEU A 37 10.16 2.14 -16.49
C LEU A 37 11.41 1.49 -15.91
N PRO A 38 11.31 0.35 -15.22
CA PRO A 38 12.48 -0.32 -14.68
C PRO A 38 13.36 -0.85 -15.81
N ALA A 39 14.67 -0.70 -15.69
CA ALA A 39 15.63 -1.26 -16.59
C ALA A 39 16.79 -1.85 -15.77
N ILE A 40 17.18 -3.07 -16.12
CA ILE A 40 18.38 -3.70 -15.58
C ILE A 40 19.28 -4.09 -16.73
N PHE A 41 20.56 -4.14 -16.47
CA PHE A 41 21.54 -4.69 -17.38
C PHE A 41 22.11 -5.97 -16.76
N VAL A 42 22.10 -7.06 -17.53
CA VAL A 42 22.55 -8.36 -17.06
C VAL A 42 23.68 -8.85 -17.97
N HIS A 43 24.88 -9.06 -17.38
CA HIS A 43 25.95 -9.78 -18.06
C HIS A 43 25.67 -11.28 -18.02
N ILE A 44 25.61 -11.87 -19.19
CA ILE A 44 25.40 -13.31 -19.35
C ILE A 44 26.79 -13.95 -19.58
N PRO A 45 27.24 -14.86 -18.70
CA PRO A 45 28.50 -15.57 -18.90
C PRO A 45 28.41 -16.51 -20.12
N PRO A 46 29.52 -16.88 -20.75
CA PRO A 46 29.56 -17.88 -21.81
C PRO A 46 28.89 -19.20 -21.38
N PHE A 47 28.22 -19.89 -22.30
CA PHE A 47 27.49 -21.13 -22.01
C PHE A 47 28.40 -22.29 -21.54
N GLU A 48 29.69 -22.19 -21.78
CA GLU A 48 30.69 -23.14 -21.24
C GLU A 48 30.85 -23.05 -19.72
N PHE A 49 30.55 -21.87 -19.10
CA PHE A 49 30.64 -21.67 -17.65
C PHE A 49 29.30 -21.85 -16.96
N VAL A 50 28.21 -21.40 -17.60
CA VAL A 50 26.83 -21.57 -17.09
C VAL A 50 25.96 -22.06 -18.26
N PRO A 51 25.36 -23.23 -18.15
CA PRO A 51 24.50 -23.79 -19.21
C PRO A 51 23.35 -22.87 -19.57
N GLU A 52 22.99 -22.82 -20.85
CA GLU A 52 21.89 -21.98 -21.38
C GLU A 52 20.60 -22.13 -20.59
N LYS A 53 20.21 -23.37 -20.25
CA LYS A 53 19.00 -23.65 -19.47
C LYS A 53 19.00 -22.94 -18.11
N GLU A 54 20.15 -22.93 -17.43
CA GLU A 54 20.29 -22.27 -16.13
C GLU A 54 20.24 -20.75 -16.27
N GLN A 55 20.87 -20.19 -17.31
CA GLN A 55 20.79 -18.76 -17.62
C GLN A 55 19.37 -18.32 -17.94
N LEU A 56 18.61 -19.10 -18.73
CA LEU A 56 17.22 -18.81 -19.05
C LEU A 56 16.32 -18.85 -17.81
N GLN A 57 16.57 -19.79 -16.90
CA GLN A 57 15.84 -19.84 -15.63
C GLN A 57 16.10 -18.59 -14.81
N ILE A 58 17.34 -18.19 -14.61
CA ILE A 58 17.73 -17.00 -13.84
C ILE A 58 17.14 -15.73 -14.45
N LEU A 59 17.25 -15.57 -15.77
CA LEU A 59 16.66 -14.43 -16.47
C LEU A 59 15.12 -14.40 -16.33
N GLY A 60 14.47 -15.56 -16.38
CA GLY A 60 13.03 -15.68 -16.16
C GLY A 60 12.63 -15.23 -14.75
N GLU A 61 13.37 -15.65 -13.72
CA GLU A 61 13.15 -15.26 -12.33
C GLU A 61 13.38 -13.75 -12.13
N LEU A 62 14.45 -13.18 -12.68
CA LEU A 62 14.71 -11.74 -12.66
C LEU A 62 13.59 -10.93 -13.33
N CYS A 63 13.16 -11.35 -14.51
CA CYS A 63 12.05 -10.71 -15.22
C CYS A 63 10.75 -10.78 -14.40
N ALA A 64 10.46 -11.93 -13.78
CA ALA A 64 9.29 -12.08 -12.93
C ALA A 64 9.31 -11.11 -11.75
N GLN A 65 10.45 -10.94 -11.09
CA GLN A 65 10.61 -9.98 -9.98
C GLN A 65 10.40 -8.52 -10.42
N ILE A 66 10.93 -8.12 -11.59
CA ILE A 66 10.76 -6.76 -12.11
C ILE A 66 9.30 -6.47 -12.46
N VAL A 67 8.56 -7.47 -12.92
CA VAL A 67 7.16 -7.33 -13.34
C VAL A 67 6.19 -7.40 -12.16
N GLN A 68 6.57 -7.99 -11.03
CA GLN A 68 5.71 -8.07 -9.85
C GLN A 68 5.37 -6.68 -9.32
N LYS A 69 4.07 -6.49 -9.06
CA LYS A 69 3.61 -5.30 -8.35
C LYS A 69 4.02 -5.42 -6.88
N PRO A 70 4.60 -4.38 -6.28
CA PRO A 70 4.83 -4.39 -4.85
C PRO A 70 3.49 -4.50 -4.12
N ILE A 71 3.46 -5.36 -3.12
CA ILE A 71 2.34 -5.47 -2.18
C ILE A 71 2.62 -4.54 -1.01
N VAL A 72 1.65 -3.70 -0.68
CA VAL A 72 1.68 -2.81 0.48
C VAL A 72 0.62 -3.29 1.46
N ASN A 73 1.06 -3.73 2.64
CA ASN A 73 0.15 -4.08 3.71
C ASN A 73 -0.28 -2.83 4.45
N VAL A 74 -1.58 -2.70 4.68
CA VAL A 74 -2.23 -1.56 5.34
C VAL A 74 -3.18 -2.09 6.40
N VAL A 75 -3.37 -1.34 7.47
CA VAL A 75 -4.35 -1.60 8.50
C VAL A 75 -5.36 -0.46 8.56
N GLY A 76 -6.64 -0.78 8.75
CA GLY A 76 -7.71 0.18 8.92
C GLY A 76 -8.47 -0.07 10.22
N GLY A 77 -8.67 0.99 11.02
CA GLY A 77 -9.41 0.92 12.27
C GLY A 77 -10.91 1.22 12.06
N VAL A 78 -11.75 0.24 12.33
CA VAL A 78 -13.21 0.38 12.33
C VAL A 78 -13.64 0.70 13.76
N ILE A 79 -13.85 1.97 14.02
CA ILE A 79 -14.25 2.48 15.33
C ILE A 79 -15.75 2.75 15.30
N ILE A 80 -16.48 2.19 16.27
CA ILE A 80 -17.95 2.26 16.32
C ILE A 80 -18.35 2.93 17.65
N ASN A 81 -19.22 3.95 17.56
CA ASN A 81 -19.76 4.61 18.74
C ASN A 81 -21.04 3.92 19.25
N SER A 82 -21.54 4.40 20.43
CA SER A 82 -22.74 3.87 21.05
C SER A 82 -24.03 4.05 20.22
N ASN A 83 -24.01 4.87 19.18
CA ASN A 83 -25.10 5.09 18.26
C ASN A 83 -25.01 4.19 17.01
N HIS A 84 -24.13 3.18 17.03
CA HIS A 84 -23.85 2.30 15.86
C HIS A 84 -23.45 3.09 14.61
N GLN A 85 -22.60 4.12 14.79
CA GLN A 85 -21.98 4.88 13.71
C GLN A 85 -20.50 4.56 13.64
N ILE A 86 -19.94 4.47 12.45
CA ILE A 86 -18.50 4.31 12.22
C ILE A 86 -17.80 5.66 12.09
N LEU A 87 -16.55 5.72 12.51
CA LEU A 87 -15.69 6.88 12.28
C LEU A 87 -15.14 6.82 10.84
N ALA A 88 -15.45 7.85 10.05
CA ALA A 88 -14.90 8.06 8.72
C ALA A 88 -13.99 9.30 8.74
N CYS A 89 -12.81 9.21 8.14
CA CYS A 89 -11.84 10.28 8.07
C CYS A 89 -11.61 10.71 6.61
N LYS A 90 -11.52 12.01 6.38
CA LYS A 90 -11.39 12.60 5.05
C LYS A 90 -9.96 13.07 4.81
N ARG A 91 -9.38 12.61 3.74
CA ARG A 91 -8.01 12.95 3.34
C ARG A 91 -7.83 14.44 3.08
N ALA A 92 -6.74 14.99 3.60
CA ALA A 92 -6.38 16.39 3.42
C ALA A 92 -5.90 16.68 1.98
N SER A 93 -5.81 17.94 1.63
CA SER A 93 -5.50 18.39 0.26
C SER A 93 -4.08 18.08 -0.21
N ASP A 94 -3.16 17.83 0.71
CA ASP A 94 -1.76 17.47 0.47
C ASP A 94 -1.51 15.96 0.39
N GLN A 95 -2.53 15.15 0.65
CA GLN A 95 -2.45 13.69 0.56
C GLN A 95 -2.80 13.18 -0.85
N VAL A 96 -2.40 11.95 -1.15
CA VAL A 96 -2.81 11.25 -2.37
C VAL A 96 -4.32 11.02 -2.34
N MET A 97 -5.04 11.28 -3.44
CA MET A 97 -6.50 11.19 -3.54
C MET A 97 -7.23 12.07 -2.51
N PRO A 98 -6.97 13.39 -2.53
CA PRO A 98 -7.53 14.31 -1.54
C PRO A 98 -9.06 14.35 -1.60
N GLY A 99 -9.68 14.54 -0.44
CA GLY A 99 -11.12 14.64 -0.31
C GLY A 99 -11.88 13.30 -0.33
N ASN A 100 -11.21 12.18 -0.58
CA ASN A 100 -11.79 10.86 -0.39
C ASN A 100 -11.86 10.53 1.11
N TRP A 101 -12.81 9.66 1.46
CA TRP A 101 -12.98 9.14 2.80
C TRP A 101 -12.27 7.80 2.94
N GLU A 102 -11.80 7.52 4.14
CA GLU A 102 -11.08 6.29 4.50
C GLU A 102 -11.35 5.92 5.95
N PHE A 103 -11.04 4.68 6.32
CA PHE A 103 -10.89 4.33 7.72
C PHE A 103 -9.53 4.83 8.21
N PRO A 104 -9.44 5.37 9.46
CA PRO A 104 -8.16 5.78 10.02
C PRO A 104 -7.21 4.60 10.12
N GLY A 105 -5.94 4.83 9.83
CA GLY A 105 -4.92 3.79 9.79
C GLY A 105 -3.89 4.02 8.70
N GLY A 106 -3.00 3.06 8.49
CA GLY A 106 -1.89 3.27 7.58
C GLY A 106 -1.10 2.02 7.24
N LYS A 107 0.11 2.24 6.74
CA LYS A 107 0.99 1.16 6.29
C LYS A 107 1.59 0.41 7.47
N VAL A 108 1.76 -0.89 7.27
CA VAL A 108 2.56 -1.72 8.18
C VAL A 108 4.04 -1.53 7.82
N ASP A 109 4.82 -1.00 8.75
CA ASP A 109 6.26 -0.78 8.56
C ASP A 109 7.06 -2.07 8.72
N ALA A 110 8.30 -2.05 8.20
CA ALA A 110 9.16 -3.21 8.27
C ALA A 110 9.53 -3.55 9.73
N GLY A 111 9.17 -4.77 10.14
CA GLY A 111 9.48 -5.27 11.49
C GLY A 111 8.40 -5.08 12.53
N GLU A 112 7.29 -4.40 12.20
CA GLU A 112 6.12 -4.31 13.08
C GLU A 112 5.03 -5.32 12.66
N THR A 113 4.21 -5.70 13.60
CA THR A 113 2.99 -6.48 13.36
C THR A 113 1.85 -5.54 12.90
N GLN A 114 0.82 -6.09 12.27
CA GLN A 114 -0.37 -5.32 11.89
C GLN A 114 -1.04 -4.62 13.09
N LEU A 115 -1.04 -5.27 14.27
CA LEU A 115 -1.62 -4.67 15.47
C LEU A 115 -0.78 -3.50 15.99
N GLU A 116 0.54 -3.61 15.97
CA GLU A 116 1.45 -2.51 16.34
C GLU A 116 1.28 -1.33 15.36
N ALA A 117 1.20 -1.59 14.06
CA ALA A 117 0.91 -0.57 13.05
C ALA A 117 -0.41 0.14 13.33
N LEU A 118 -1.48 -0.61 13.60
CA LEU A 118 -2.79 -0.06 13.91
C LEU A 118 -2.75 0.86 15.15
N ILE A 119 -2.13 0.41 16.23
CA ILE A 119 -2.00 1.19 17.46
C ILE A 119 -1.23 2.49 17.20
N ARG A 120 -0.11 2.41 16.50
CA ARG A 120 0.72 3.57 16.15
C ARG A 120 -0.04 4.56 15.28
N GLU A 121 -0.68 4.10 14.20
CA GLU A 121 -1.41 4.96 13.25
C GLU A 121 -2.59 5.66 13.93
N LEU A 122 -3.38 4.97 14.76
CA LEU A 122 -4.51 5.57 15.45
C LEU A 122 -4.08 6.60 16.53
N ASP A 123 -2.93 6.38 17.19
CA ASP A 123 -2.35 7.37 18.10
C ASP A 123 -1.82 8.59 17.33
N GLU A 124 -1.09 8.38 16.23
CA GLU A 124 -0.51 9.45 15.41
C GLU A 124 -1.59 10.28 14.69
N GLU A 125 -2.61 9.65 14.13
CA GLU A 125 -3.63 10.31 13.32
C GLU A 125 -4.77 10.95 14.13
N LEU A 126 -5.17 10.31 15.23
CA LEU A 126 -6.35 10.67 16.01
C LEU A 126 -6.06 10.99 17.48
N GLY A 127 -4.85 10.68 17.96
CA GLY A 127 -4.47 10.85 19.36
C GLY A 127 -5.20 9.90 20.31
N ILE A 128 -5.67 8.74 19.82
CA ILE A 128 -6.42 7.77 20.62
C ILE A 128 -5.61 6.51 20.89
N LYS A 129 -5.84 5.94 22.08
CA LYS A 129 -5.30 4.63 22.47
C LYS A 129 -6.42 3.62 22.43
N ILE A 130 -6.25 2.60 21.62
CA ILE A 130 -7.20 1.48 21.52
C ILE A 130 -6.96 0.48 22.66
N GLU A 131 -8.04 -0.05 23.22
CA GLU A 131 -8.00 -1.09 24.25
C GLU A 131 -7.96 -2.48 23.66
N THR A 132 -8.82 -2.72 22.67
CA THR A 132 -8.90 -3.98 21.96
C THR A 132 -9.02 -3.76 20.45
N ALA A 133 -8.47 -4.70 19.70
CA ALA A 133 -8.62 -4.74 18.25
C ALA A 133 -8.76 -6.19 17.78
N THR A 134 -9.78 -6.45 16.97
CA THR A 134 -10.03 -7.77 16.38
C THR A 134 -10.11 -7.62 14.88
N ALA A 135 -9.30 -8.38 14.13
CA ALA A 135 -9.38 -8.40 12.68
C ALA A 135 -10.73 -8.95 12.24
N ILE A 136 -11.43 -8.20 11.38
CA ILE A 136 -12.79 -8.51 10.94
C ILE A 136 -12.89 -8.81 9.44
N ASP A 137 -12.01 -8.23 8.62
CA ASP A 137 -11.98 -8.47 7.17
C ASP A 137 -10.62 -8.12 6.57
N THR A 138 -10.37 -8.63 5.36
CA THR A 138 -9.19 -8.26 4.56
C THR A 138 -9.60 -8.08 3.11
N THR A 139 -9.22 -6.95 2.53
CA THR A 139 -9.46 -6.64 1.12
C THR A 139 -8.17 -6.43 0.35
N GLU A 140 -8.25 -6.58 -0.97
CA GLU A 140 -7.17 -6.29 -1.90
C GLU A 140 -7.64 -5.32 -2.96
N HIS A 141 -6.82 -4.31 -3.25
CA HIS A 141 -7.08 -3.38 -4.35
C HIS A 141 -5.84 -3.11 -5.19
N ASP A 142 -5.99 -3.22 -6.51
CA ASP A 142 -4.92 -2.96 -7.48
C ASP A 142 -4.93 -1.51 -7.96
N TYR A 143 -4.03 -0.69 -7.44
CA TYR A 143 -3.83 0.70 -7.88
C TYR A 143 -2.98 0.84 -9.16
N GLY A 144 -2.74 -0.23 -9.91
CA GLY A 144 -1.91 -0.22 -11.12
C GLY A 144 -0.42 -0.29 -10.81
N ALA A 145 0.12 0.65 -10.04
CA ALA A 145 1.53 0.68 -9.64
C ALA A 145 1.86 -0.27 -8.49
N MET A 146 0.89 -0.59 -7.63
CA MET A 146 1.02 -1.47 -6.47
C MET A 146 -0.31 -2.15 -6.17
N ILE A 147 -0.24 -3.23 -5.42
CA ILE A 147 -1.40 -3.89 -4.80
C ILE A 147 -1.42 -3.48 -3.33
N VAL A 148 -2.57 -3.04 -2.84
CA VAL A 148 -2.77 -2.72 -1.42
C VAL A 148 -3.60 -3.83 -0.79
N HIS A 149 -3.07 -4.46 0.25
CA HIS A 149 -3.79 -5.39 1.12
C HIS A 149 -4.18 -4.64 2.39
N ILE A 150 -5.46 -4.47 2.64
CA ILE A 150 -5.96 -3.82 3.87
C ILE A 150 -6.56 -4.88 4.79
N THR A 151 -6.11 -4.92 6.03
CA THR A 151 -6.77 -5.66 7.09
C THR A 151 -7.54 -4.67 7.96
N PHE A 152 -8.85 -4.84 8.07
CA PHE A 152 -9.73 -4.03 8.91
C PHE A 152 -9.88 -4.64 10.29
N TYR A 153 -9.79 -3.79 11.30
CA TYR A 153 -9.91 -4.17 12.71
C TYR A 153 -11.08 -3.45 13.36
N SER A 154 -12.00 -4.19 13.97
CA SER A 154 -12.95 -3.61 14.90
C SER A 154 -12.20 -3.20 16.16
N CYS A 155 -12.27 -1.91 16.51
CA CYS A 155 -11.51 -1.32 17.59
C CYS A 155 -12.44 -0.75 18.67
N SER A 156 -12.11 -1.03 19.93
CA SER A 156 -12.68 -0.31 21.07
C SER A 156 -11.66 0.64 21.68
N PHE A 157 -12.14 1.77 22.19
CA PHE A 157 -11.32 2.74 22.91
C PHE A 157 -12.14 3.37 24.03
N GLU A 158 -11.47 3.78 25.10
CA GLU A 158 -12.12 4.59 26.15
C GLU A 158 -12.57 5.93 25.57
N ASN A 159 -13.57 6.54 26.21
CA ASN A 159 -14.17 7.82 25.79
C ASN A 159 -13.13 8.95 25.78
N GLN A 160 -12.31 8.98 24.74
CA GLN A 160 -11.26 9.96 24.51
C GLN A 160 -11.73 10.98 23.47
N GLU A 161 -11.26 12.20 23.58
CA GLU A 161 -11.51 13.22 22.57
C GLU A 161 -10.64 12.93 21.34
N LEU A 162 -11.28 12.89 20.16
CA LEU A 162 -10.55 12.72 18.89
C LEU A 162 -9.79 14.00 18.57
N ASN A 163 -8.50 13.85 18.27
CA ASN A 163 -7.62 14.95 17.88
C ASN A 163 -7.00 14.70 16.50
N PRO A 164 -7.77 14.86 15.40
CA PRO A 164 -7.29 14.58 14.04
C PRO A 164 -6.09 15.47 13.68
N SER A 165 -4.97 14.88 13.29
CA SER A 165 -3.72 15.57 12.96
C SER A 165 -3.45 15.66 11.45
N VAL A 166 -3.89 14.65 10.69
CA VAL A 166 -3.56 14.50 9.26
C VAL A 166 -4.78 14.57 8.35
N HIS A 167 -5.99 14.41 8.89
CA HIS A 167 -7.23 14.44 8.13
C HIS A 167 -7.87 15.83 8.13
N SER A 168 -8.47 16.21 7.01
CA SER A 168 -9.21 17.49 6.90
C SER A 168 -10.52 17.49 7.68
N GLU A 169 -11.10 16.31 7.90
CA GLU A 169 -12.36 16.09 8.60
C GLU A 169 -12.43 14.65 9.11
N CYS A 170 -12.92 14.45 10.33
CA CYS A 170 -13.33 13.13 10.81
C CYS A 170 -14.76 13.26 11.37
N ARG A 171 -15.64 12.31 11.04
CA ARG A 171 -17.02 12.32 11.53
C ARG A 171 -17.59 10.93 11.72
N TRP A 172 -18.55 10.85 12.61
CA TRP A 172 -19.38 9.66 12.81
C TRP A 172 -20.44 9.58 11.74
N VAL A 173 -20.55 8.45 11.05
CA VAL A 173 -21.49 8.23 9.96
C VAL A 173 -22.32 6.98 10.19
N SER A 174 -23.61 7.08 9.92
CA SER A 174 -24.52 5.94 9.87
C SER A 174 -24.31 5.10 8.60
N ALA A 175 -24.86 3.90 8.57
CA ALA A 175 -24.80 3.03 7.38
C ALA A 175 -25.36 3.68 6.11
N THR A 176 -26.40 4.53 6.24
CA THR A 176 -26.98 5.27 5.11
C THR A 176 -26.03 6.36 4.61
N GLU A 177 -25.42 7.11 5.52
CA GLU A 177 -24.45 8.16 5.17
C GLU A 177 -23.19 7.58 4.58
N ALA A 178 -22.67 6.46 5.13
CA ALA A 178 -21.50 5.78 4.63
C ALA A 178 -21.62 5.40 3.15
N LYS A 179 -22.79 4.95 2.70
CA LYS A 179 -23.07 4.63 1.28
C LYS A 179 -22.96 5.83 0.34
N SER A 180 -23.10 7.06 0.85
CA SER A 180 -23.09 8.28 0.06
C SER A 180 -21.71 8.96 0.01
N LEU A 181 -20.74 8.49 0.80
CA LEU A 181 -19.40 9.04 0.84
C LEU A 181 -18.54 8.55 -0.34
N ASN A 182 -17.63 9.41 -0.78
CA ASN A 182 -16.64 9.05 -1.79
C ASN A 182 -15.43 8.40 -1.11
N TRP A 183 -15.51 7.11 -0.86
CA TRP A 183 -14.46 6.33 -0.21
C TRP A 183 -13.23 6.12 -1.12
N LEU A 184 -12.08 5.83 -0.52
CA LEU A 184 -10.95 5.30 -1.26
C LEU A 184 -11.33 3.99 -1.95
N PRO A 185 -10.81 3.75 -3.18
CA PRO A 185 -11.17 2.54 -3.94
C PRO A 185 -10.96 1.23 -3.17
N ALA A 186 -9.93 1.16 -2.32
CA ALA A 186 -9.65 -0.02 -1.52
C ALA A 186 -10.64 -0.26 -0.38
N ASP A 187 -11.36 0.78 0.09
CA ASP A 187 -12.33 0.69 1.17
C ASP A 187 -13.76 0.38 0.68
N ILE A 188 -14.06 0.67 -0.60
CA ILE A 188 -15.44 0.61 -1.14
C ILE A 188 -16.06 -0.76 -0.89
N GLY A 189 -15.38 -1.85 -1.24
CA GLY A 189 -15.91 -3.21 -1.10
C GLY A 189 -16.23 -3.57 0.36
N PHE A 190 -15.37 -3.16 1.28
CA PHE A 190 -15.58 -3.37 2.71
C PHE A 190 -16.77 -2.54 3.23
N VAL A 191 -16.86 -1.26 2.86
CA VAL A 191 -17.99 -0.39 3.24
C VAL A 191 -19.32 -0.95 2.72
N GLU A 192 -19.37 -1.42 1.48
CA GLU A 192 -20.56 -2.09 0.93
C GLU A 192 -20.95 -3.30 1.77
N HIS A 193 -19.98 -4.13 2.16
CA HIS A 193 -20.20 -5.31 2.98
C HIS A 193 -20.78 -4.94 4.36
N ILE A 194 -20.09 -4.08 5.14
CA ILE A 194 -20.50 -3.76 6.51
C ILE A 194 -21.83 -2.97 6.57
N THR A 195 -22.15 -2.19 5.54
CA THR A 195 -23.45 -1.50 5.46
C THR A 195 -24.63 -2.41 5.12
N GLN A 196 -24.38 -3.63 4.64
CA GLN A 196 -25.40 -4.67 4.46
C GLN A 196 -25.58 -5.51 5.72
N VAL A 197 -24.48 -5.81 6.43
CA VAL A 197 -24.51 -6.60 7.66
C VAL A 197 -25.07 -5.82 8.84
N GLY A 198 -24.84 -4.50 8.87
CA GLY A 198 -25.15 -3.61 9.98
C GLY A 198 -24.00 -3.47 10.97
N PHE A 199 -23.71 -2.24 11.38
CA PHE A 199 -22.56 -1.91 12.23
C PHE A 199 -22.65 -2.49 13.65
N GLU A 200 -23.84 -2.85 14.09
CA GLU A 200 -24.10 -3.52 15.37
C GLU A 200 -23.61 -4.98 15.42
N ASN A 201 -23.24 -5.53 14.25
CA ASN A 201 -22.77 -6.92 14.14
C ASN A 201 -21.26 -7.04 13.88
N LEU A 202 -20.50 -5.93 13.99
CA LEU A 202 -19.05 -5.88 13.77
C LEU A 202 -18.21 -6.05 15.02
#